data_a083efd8646badfd84023f279c956079
#
_entry.id   a083efd8646badfd84023f279c956079
#
_cell.length_a   1.000
_cell.length_b   1.000
_cell.length_c   1.000
_cell.angle_alpha   90.00
_cell.angle_beta   90.00
_cell.angle_gamma   90.00
#
_symmetry.space_group_name_H-M   'P 1'
#
loop_
_entity.id
_entity.type
_entity.pdbx_description
1 polymer ?
#
loop_
_entity_poly.entity_id
_entity_poly.type
_entity_poly.pdbx_seq_one_letter_code
_entity_poly.pdbx_strand_id
1 'polypeptide(L)'
;MRFWFKEGEQFQKLNFKNTKVPYWLCIKYYWFRLLIISLIWWIYDFSAYAFGIYSSTIFNVIIPDGDMYKTFGWNVVFNLFYIPGAFLGALAADYFGPRVTLTVGVFLQAIVGYIMAGLFEHLSKHIAAFVVVYGIFATLGEFGPGDNIGLLASKTVATPIRGQYYGIAAAIGKIGAFIGTWVFPVIERNAGGTDTVSGMQAPFWVASSLAIFAGILALFFLPPVDQDAMQREDVAFLQYLADNGFDISQIGDGSLGESMKGVAVEQYEVVTEEKRSDSDES
;
A
#
# COMPACT_ATOMS: atom_id res chain seq x y z
N MET A 1 -13.36 -1.74 20.40
CA MET A 1 -11.95 -2.11 20.58
C MET A 1 -11.89 -3.35 21.45
N ARG A 2 -11.90 -4.56 20.89
CA ARG A 2 -11.78 -5.81 21.66
C ARG A 2 -10.42 -6.41 21.35
N PHE A 3 -9.42 -6.06 22.15
CA PHE A 3 -8.16 -6.80 22.22
C PHE A 3 -8.44 -8.10 22.99
N TRP A 4 -8.79 -9.17 22.29
CA TRP A 4 -8.79 -10.52 22.84
C TRP A 4 -7.46 -11.14 22.48
N PHE A 5 -6.46 -10.99 23.36
CA PHE A 5 -5.38 -11.97 23.40
C PHE A 5 -6.00 -13.25 23.99
N LYS A 6 -6.10 -14.30 23.19
CA LYS A 6 -6.32 -15.63 23.74
C LYS A 6 -5.04 -16.00 24.51
N GLU A 7 -5.11 -15.93 25.82
CA GLU A 7 -4.08 -16.51 26.68
C GLU A 7 -3.98 -18.01 26.37
N GLY A 8 -2.82 -18.47 25.90
CA GLY A 8 -2.50 -19.89 25.76
C GLY A 8 -1.91 -20.33 24.43
N GLU A 9 -2.05 -19.61 23.34
CA GLU A 9 -1.32 -19.92 22.12
C GLU A 9 0.08 -19.32 22.17
N GLN A 10 1.08 -20.15 22.46
CA GLN A 10 2.48 -19.79 22.23
C GLN A 10 2.62 -19.57 20.72
N PHE A 11 2.74 -18.31 20.29
CA PHE A 11 3.10 -17.96 18.92
C PHE A 11 4.47 -18.58 18.64
N GLN A 12 4.48 -19.70 17.98
CA GLN A 12 5.71 -20.33 17.51
C GLN A 12 6.36 -19.36 16.53
N LYS A 13 7.53 -18.85 16.87
CA LYS A 13 8.27 -17.88 16.05
C LYS A 13 8.86 -18.61 14.85
N LEU A 14 8.13 -18.62 13.75
CA LEU A 14 8.63 -19.08 12.47
C LEU A 14 9.87 -18.27 12.07
N ASN A 15 11.02 -18.92 11.91
CA ASN A 15 12.26 -18.30 11.46
C ASN A 15 13.20 -19.32 10.81
N PHE A 16 14.14 -18.83 10.01
CA PHE A 16 15.17 -19.64 9.36
C PHE A 16 16.52 -19.62 10.11
N LYS A 17 16.55 -19.44 11.43
CA LYS A 17 17.81 -19.37 12.19
C LYS A 17 18.67 -20.63 12.06
N ASN A 18 18.03 -21.77 12.02
CA ASN A 18 18.70 -23.09 12.05
C ASN A 18 18.86 -23.70 10.64
N THR A 19 18.37 -23.04 9.60
CA THR A 19 18.43 -23.55 8.23
C THR A 19 18.66 -22.41 7.22
N LYS A 20 19.12 -22.75 6.02
CA LYS A 20 19.30 -21.76 4.95
C LYS A 20 17.98 -21.39 4.33
N VAL A 21 17.73 -20.09 4.16
CA VAL A 21 16.53 -19.61 3.46
C VAL A 21 16.50 -20.13 2.03
N PRO A 22 15.44 -20.82 1.61
CA PRO A 22 15.31 -21.31 0.24
C PRO A 22 14.83 -20.18 -0.69
N TYR A 23 15.68 -19.20 -0.97
CA TYR A 23 15.33 -17.98 -1.71
C TYR A 23 14.63 -18.26 -3.04
N TRP A 24 15.05 -19.31 -3.75
CA TRP A 24 14.42 -19.65 -5.04
C TRP A 24 12.95 -20.05 -4.88
N LEU A 25 12.65 -20.87 -3.87
CA LEU A 25 11.26 -21.25 -3.58
C LEU A 25 10.44 -20.05 -3.10
N CYS A 26 11.04 -19.18 -2.26
CA CYS A 26 10.39 -17.94 -1.82
C CYS A 26 10.03 -17.04 -3.01
N ILE A 27 10.98 -16.82 -3.93
CA ILE A 27 10.74 -16.04 -5.14
C ILE A 27 9.66 -16.69 -6.00
N LYS A 28 9.74 -17.99 -6.25
CA LYS A 28 8.77 -18.71 -7.07
C LYS A 28 7.34 -18.62 -6.51
N TYR A 29 7.19 -18.61 -5.19
CA TYR A 29 5.88 -18.52 -4.52
C TYR A 29 5.34 -17.09 -4.50
N TYR A 30 6.19 -16.10 -4.21
CA TYR A 30 5.76 -14.73 -3.94
C TYR A 30 5.98 -13.73 -5.08
N TRP A 31 6.65 -14.08 -6.19
CA TRP A 31 7.09 -13.11 -7.21
C TRP A 31 5.95 -12.23 -7.73
N PHE A 32 4.80 -12.82 -8.03
CA PHE A 32 3.67 -12.08 -8.60
C PHE A 32 3.07 -11.10 -7.58
N ARG A 33 2.88 -11.57 -6.35
CA ARG A 33 2.36 -10.75 -5.26
C ARG A 33 3.33 -9.62 -4.90
N LEU A 34 4.63 -9.92 -4.88
CA LEU A 34 5.68 -8.92 -4.68
C LEU A 34 5.69 -7.90 -5.82
N LEU A 35 5.56 -8.31 -7.07
CA LEU A 35 5.49 -7.42 -8.22
C LEU A 35 4.31 -6.45 -8.10
N ILE A 36 3.12 -6.95 -7.80
CA ILE A 36 1.90 -6.12 -7.70
C ILE A 36 2.01 -5.11 -6.56
N ILE A 37 2.39 -5.53 -5.35
CA ILE A 37 2.50 -4.61 -4.22
C ILE A 37 3.61 -3.57 -4.44
N SER A 38 4.74 -3.99 -5.02
CA SER A 38 5.84 -3.09 -5.36
C SER A 38 5.43 -2.06 -6.42
N LEU A 39 4.66 -2.46 -7.42
CA LEU A 39 4.18 -1.56 -8.47
C LEU A 39 3.17 -0.54 -7.92
N ILE A 40 2.25 -0.97 -7.06
CA ILE A 40 1.32 -0.05 -6.39
C ILE A 40 2.09 0.93 -5.50
N TRP A 41 3.08 0.46 -4.75
CA TRP A 41 3.93 1.31 -3.92
C TRP A 41 4.75 2.30 -4.75
N TRP A 42 5.31 1.83 -5.86
CA TRP A 42 6.04 2.67 -6.80
C TRP A 42 5.16 3.80 -7.37
N ILE A 43 3.94 3.48 -7.80
CA ILE A 43 2.99 4.47 -8.34
C ILE A 43 2.61 5.49 -7.27
N TYR A 44 2.33 5.04 -6.06
CA TYR A 44 1.98 5.94 -4.96
C TYR A 44 3.14 6.87 -4.60
N ASP A 45 4.32 6.33 -4.35
CA ASP A 45 5.49 7.12 -3.98
C ASP A 45 5.92 8.06 -5.12
N PHE A 46 5.80 7.65 -6.39
CA PHE A 46 6.03 8.50 -7.56
C PHE A 46 5.21 9.81 -7.48
N SER A 47 3.97 9.74 -7.07
CA SER A 47 3.09 10.90 -6.96
C SER A 47 3.27 11.62 -5.62
N ALA A 48 3.23 10.89 -4.51
CA ALA A 48 3.21 11.47 -3.16
C ALA A 48 4.45 12.31 -2.85
N TYR A 49 5.64 11.76 -3.15
CA TYR A 49 6.90 12.49 -2.93
C TYR A 49 7.06 13.67 -3.88
N ALA A 50 6.68 13.50 -5.15
CA ALA A 50 6.73 14.58 -6.11
C ALA A 50 5.83 15.74 -5.68
N PHE A 51 4.58 15.50 -5.32
CA PHE A 51 3.66 16.52 -4.82
C PHE A 51 4.12 17.14 -3.49
N GLY A 52 4.70 16.34 -2.58
CA GLY A 52 5.25 16.85 -1.33
C GLY A 52 6.35 17.91 -1.56
N ILE A 53 7.27 17.65 -2.47
CA ILE A 53 8.36 18.60 -2.82
C ILE A 53 7.82 19.75 -3.69
N TYR A 54 6.94 19.44 -4.65
CA TYR A 54 6.42 20.40 -5.62
C TYR A 54 5.37 21.35 -5.03
N SER A 55 4.80 21.03 -3.86
CA SER A 55 3.82 21.89 -3.18
C SER A 55 4.31 23.31 -2.98
N SER A 56 5.57 23.49 -2.58
CA SER A 56 6.16 24.81 -2.40
C SER A 56 6.23 25.60 -3.70
N THR A 57 6.53 24.96 -4.83
CA THR A 57 6.54 25.58 -6.15
C THR A 57 5.14 26.03 -6.55
N ILE A 58 4.13 25.14 -6.36
CA ILE A 58 2.73 25.46 -6.64
C ILE A 58 2.26 26.67 -5.81
N PHE A 59 2.53 26.67 -4.51
CA PHE A 59 2.11 27.77 -3.65
C PHE A 59 2.83 29.08 -3.98
N ASN A 60 4.11 29.01 -4.34
CA ASN A 60 4.87 30.20 -4.72
C ASN A 60 4.35 30.86 -6.02
N VAL A 61 3.82 30.06 -6.95
CA VAL A 61 3.16 30.57 -8.18
C VAL A 61 1.80 31.18 -7.89
N ILE A 62 1.04 30.58 -6.96
CA ILE A 62 -0.33 31.03 -6.63
C ILE A 62 -0.33 32.24 -5.71
N ILE A 63 0.69 32.38 -4.83
CA ILE A 63 0.75 33.49 -3.87
C ILE A 63 1.31 34.73 -4.56
N PRO A 64 0.55 35.85 -4.62
CA PRO A 64 1.04 37.12 -5.13
C PRO A 64 2.29 37.56 -4.34
N ASP A 65 3.20 38.21 -4.99
CA ASP A 65 4.41 38.83 -4.42
C ASP A 65 5.54 37.86 -4.00
N GLY A 66 5.37 36.53 -4.21
CA GLY A 66 6.39 35.54 -3.87
C GLY A 66 6.78 35.53 -2.39
N ASP A 67 5.82 35.89 -1.50
CA ASP A 67 6.04 35.95 -0.05
C ASP A 67 6.37 34.55 0.49
N MET A 68 7.63 34.35 0.77
CA MET A 68 8.17 33.07 1.23
C MET A 68 7.55 32.65 2.58
N TYR A 69 7.23 33.62 3.43
CA TYR A 69 6.62 33.34 4.74
C TYR A 69 5.19 32.77 4.59
N LYS A 70 4.40 33.33 3.67
CA LYS A 70 3.08 32.81 3.33
C LYS A 70 3.16 31.45 2.64
N THR A 71 4.12 31.26 1.74
CA THR A 71 4.35 29.98 1.07
C THR A 71 4.63 28.86 2.08
N PHE A 72 5.53 29.08 3.03
CA PHE A 72 5.82 28.11 4.07
C PHE A 72 4.63 27.89 5.03
N GLY A 73 3.92 28.97 5.40
CA GLY A 73 2.72 28.88 6.21
C GLY A 73 1.65 27.98 5.56
N TRP A 74 1.36 28.16 4.30
CA TRP A 74 0.42 27.32 3.57
C TRP A 74 0.92 25.88 3.38
N ASN A 75 2.23 25.66 3.25
CA ASN A 75 2.81 24.32 3.25
C ASN A 75 2.59 23.60 4.60
N VAL A 76 2.73 24.31 5.72
CA VAL A 76 2.41 23.74 7.02
C VAL A 76 0.94 23.34 7.10
N VAL A 77 0.02 24.23 6.68
CA VAL A 77 -1.42 23.93 6.65
C VAL A 77 -1.71 22.72 5.77
N PHE A 78 -1.11 22.65 4.58
CA PHE A 78 -1.24 21.50 3.68
C PHE A 78 -0.78 20.19 4.34
N ASN A 79 0.39 20.21 5.00
CA ASN A 79 0.91 19.00 5.65
C ASN A 79 0.07 18.52 6.84
N LEU A 80 -0.70 19.39 7.49
CA LEU A 80 -1.63 18.99 8.55
C LEU A 80 -2.75 18.07 8.03
N PHE A 81 -3.08 18.11 6.74
CA PHE A 81 -4.07 17.23 6.14
C PHE A 81 -3.66 15.75 6.08
N TYR A 82 -2.36 15.43 6.23
CA TYR A 82 -1.93 14.04 6.36
C TYR A 82 -2.41 13.39 7.67
N ILE A 83 -2.54 14.17 8.75
CA ILE A 83 -2.92 13.66 10.08
C ILE A 83 -4.31 12.99 10.06
N PRO A 84 -5.40 13.68 9.62
CA PRO A 84 -6.70 13.01 9.52
C PRO A 84 -6.70 11.85 8.53
N GLY A 85 -5.87 11.90 7.47
CA GLY A 85 -5.72 10.80 6.52
C GLY A 85 -5.22 9.54 7.21
N ALA A 86 -4.09 9.63 7.90
CA ALA A 86 -3.50 8.51 8.64
C ALA A 86 -4.44 7.97 9.72
N PHE A 87 -5.07 8.84 10.49
CA PHE A 87 -5.99 8.40 11.54
C PHE A 87 -7.23 7.66 10.99
N LEU A 88 -7.87 8.22 9.98
CA LEU A 88 -9.04 7.61 9.35
C LEU A 88 -8.68 6.36 8.55
N GLY A 89 -7.50 6.34 7.90
CA GLY A 89 -6.97 5.21 7.17
C GLY A 89 -6.74 4.00 8.06
N ALA A 90 -6.11 4.21 9.21
CA ALA A 90 -5.91 3.15 10.20
C ALA A 90 -7.23 2.57 10.72
N LEU A 91 -8.20 3.43 11.07
CA LEU A 91 -9.52 2.98 11.49
C LEU A 91 -10.26 2.21 10.40
N ALA A 92 -10.23 2.71 9.16
CA ALA A 92 -10.89 2.07 8.04
C ALA A 92 -10.24 0.70 7.70
N ALA A 93 -8.92 0.59 7.84
CA ALA A 93 -8.20 -0.67 7.66
C ALA A 93 -8.63 -1.74 8.66
N ASP A 94 -8.90 -1.36 9.91
CA ASP A 94 -9.39 -2.27 10.95
C ASP A 94 -10.83 -2.75 10.68
N TYR A 95 -11.70 -1.89 10.11
CA TYR A 95 -13.10 -2.22 9.85
C TYR A 95 -13.33 -2.91 8.51
N PHE A 96 -12.76 -2.38 7.44
CA PHE A 96 -13.01 -2.83 6.07
C PHE A 96 -11.88 -3.69 5.50
N GLY A 97 -10.76 -3.76 6.20
CA GLY A 97 -9.53 -4.38 5.74
C GLY A 97 -8.67 -3.45 4.87
N PRO A 98 -7.34 -3.67 4.88
CA PRO A 98 -6.39 -2.76 4.25
C PRO A 98 -6.51 -2.72 2.71
N ARG A 99 -6.91 -3.81 2.07
CA ARG A 99 -7.13 -3.86 0.61
C ARG A 99 -8.27 -2.95 0.18
N VAL A 100 -9.40 -3.02 0.85
CA VAL A 100 -10.59 -2.21 0.52
C VAL A 100 -10.29 -0.74 0.78
N THR A 101 -9.69 -0.43 1.93
CA THR A 101 -9.32 0.94 2.31
C THR A 101 -8.35 1.56 1.31
N LEU A 102 -7.30 0.82 0.90
CA LEU A 102 -6.37 1.26 -0.14
C LEU A 102 -7.11 1.53 -1.46
N THR A 103 -7.91 0.57 -1.92
CA THR A 103 -8.61 0.68 -3.21
C THR A 103 -9.56 1.87 -3.24
N VAL A 104 -10.37 2.04 -2.21
CA VAL A 104 -11.29 3.17 -2.09
C VAL A 104 -10.53 4.50 -2.00
N GLY A 105 -9.47 4.54 -1.18
CA GLY A 105 -8.64 5.73 -1.01
C GLY A 105 -8.02 6.23 -2.31
N VAL A 106 -7.41 5.34 -3.12
CA VAL A 106 -6.80 5.76 -4.40
C VAL A 106 -7.84 6.17 -5.44
N PHE A 107 -9.01 5.55 -5.50
CA PHE A 107 -10.07 6.00 -6.41
C PHE A 107 -10.63 7.37 -6.01
N LEU A 108 -10.88 7.59 -4.73
CA LEU A 108 -11.31 8.91 -4.24
C LEU A 108 -10.22 9.97 -4.46
N GLN A 109 -8.96 9.63 -4.21
CA GLN A 109 -7.82 10.50 -4.50
C GLN A 109 -7.77 10.88 -5.98
N ALA A 110 -7.96 9.90 -6.88
CA ALA A 110 -7.99 10.16 -8.33
C ALA A 110 -9.12 11.11 -8.71
N ILE A 111 -10.32 10.94 -8.17
CA ILE A 111 -11.47 11.84 -8.41
C ILE A 111 -11.11 13.27 -7.98
N VAL A 112 -10.60 13.45 -6.76
CA VAL A 112 -10.23 14.78 -6.27
C VAL A 112 -9.08 15.37 -7.10
N GLY A 113 -8.12 14.56 -7.53
CA GLY A 113 -7.02 15.00 -8.39
C GLY A 113 -7.52 15.47 -9.78
N TYR A 114 -8.49 14.79 -10.37
CA TYR A 114 -9.13 15.24 -11.61
C TYR A 114 -9.95 16.52 -11.43
N ILE A 115 -10.63 16.67 -10.29
CA ILE A 115 -11.32 17.94 -9.95
C ILE A 115 -10.30 19.06 -9.82
N MET A 116 -9.17 18.83 -9.13
CA MET A 116 -8.10 19.82 -9.03
C MET A 116 -7.53 20.20 -10.39
N ALA A 117 -7.27 19.21 -11.24
CA ALA A 117 -6.77 19.46 -12.58
C ALA A 117 -7.79 20.28 -13.40
N GLY A 118 -9.06 19.86 -13.43
CA GLY A 118 -10.10 20.52 -14.23
C GLY A 118 -10.48 21.93 -13.74
N LEU A 119 -10.41 22.18 -12.44
CA LEU A 119 -10.74 23.46 -11.82
C LEU A 119 -9.53 24.29 -11.41
N PHE A 120 -8.33 23.92 -11.84
CA PHE A 120 -7.08 24.54 -11.39
C PHE A 120 -7.10 26.07 -11.55
N GLU A 121 -7.55 26.59 -12.69
CA GLU A 121 -7.63 28.02 -12.95
C GLU A 121 -8.54 28.78 -11.97
N HIS A 122 -9.63 28.15 -11.53
CA HIS A 122 -10.53 28.77 -10.56
C HIS A 122 -9.98 28.65 -9.14
N LEU A 123 -9.44 27.51 -8.78
CA LEU A 123 -8.89 27.23 -7.45
C LEU A 123 -7.63 28.07 -7.18
N SER A 124 -6.78 28.26 -8.17
CA SER A 124 -5.54 29.04 -8.05
C SER A 124 -5.76 30.53 -7.76
N LYS A 125 -6.95 31.06 -8.05
CA LYS A 125 -7.32 32.43 -7.69
C LYS A 125 -7.60 32.61 -6.19
N HIS A 126 -7.82 31.52 -5.46
CA HIS A 126 -8.15 31.53 -4.03
C HIS A 126 -7.31 30.50 -3.28
N ILE A 127 -6.15 30.93 -2.76
CA ILE A 127 -5.16 30.06 -2.12
C ILE A 127 -5.78 29.16 -1.04
N ALA A 128 -6.71 29.66 -0.22
CA ALA A 128 -7.33 28.86 0.82
C ALA A 128 -8.18 27.71 0.24
N ALA A 129 -8.95 27.96 -0.81
CA ALA A 129 -9.75 26.93 -1.50
C ALA A 129 -8.83 25.89 -2.16
N PHE A 130 -7.75 26.36 -2.80
CA PHE A 130 -6.76 25.48 -3.40
C PHE A 130 -6.13 24.56 -2.37
N VAL A 131 -5.65 25.10 -1.24
CA VAL A 131 -4.99 24.33 -0.16
C VAL A 131 -5.95 23.31 0.47
N VAL A 132 -7.24 23.65 0.63
CA VAL A 132 -8.24 22.70 1.15
C VAL A 132 -8.43 21.53 0.20
N VAL A 133 -8.65 21.76 -1.09
CA VAL A 133 -8.86 20.68 -2.07
C VAL A 133 -7.58 19.85 -2.23
N TYR A 134 -6.43 20.51 -2.27
CA TYR A 134 -5.13 19.82 -2.32
C TYR A 134 -4.86 19.01 -1.04
N GLY A 135 -5.23 19.55 0.11
CA GLY A 135 -5.18 18.85 1.39
C GLY A 135 -6.08 17.61 1.41
N ILE A 136 -7.30 17.69 0.86
CA ILE A 136 -8.19 16.52 0.73
C ILE A 136 -7.55 15.46 -0.18
N PHE A 137 -6.92 15.87 -1.29
CA PHE A 137 -6.17 14.96 -2.15
C PHE A 137 -5.04 14.24 -1.38
N ALA A 138 -4.28 14.96 -0.55
CA ALA A 138 -3.23 14.41 0.29
C ALA A 138 -3.80 13.49 1.39
N THR A 139 -4.90 13.92 2.05
CA THR A 139 -5.62 13.11 3.04
C THR A 139 -6.02 11.75 2.49
N LEU A 140 -6.59 11.71 1.28
CA LEU A 140 -7.01 10.47 0.64
C LEU A 140 -5.84 9.59 0.22
N GLY A 141 -4.72 10.19 -0.16
CA GLY A 141 -3.47 9.48 -0.41
C GLY A 141 -2.91 8.79 0.83
N GLU A 142 -2.98 9.46 1.98
CA GLU A 142 -2.55 8.86 3.25
C GLU A 142 -3.56 7.83 3.74
N PHE A 143 -4.86 8.17 3.75
CA PHE A 143 -5.96 7.26 4.11
C PHE A 143 -5.91 5.93 3.33
N GLY A 144 -5.68 5.98 2.04
CA GLY A 144 -5.64 4.81 1.18
C GLY A 144 -4.25 4.15 1.17
N PRO A 145 -3.41 4.48 0.19
CA PRO A 145 -2.13 3.83 -0.01
C PRO A 145 -1.10 4.12 1.08
N GLY A 146 -1.04 5.33 1.64
CA GLY A 146 -0.04 5.72 2.64
C GLY A 146 0.01 4.76 3.82
N ASP A 147 -1.12 4.51 4.46
CA ASP A 147 -1.22 3.61 5.61
C ASP A 147 -1.23 2.12 5.21
N ASN A 148 -1.82 1.79 4.06
CA ASN A 148 -2.23 0.41 3.80
C ASN A 148 -1.26 -0.40 2.92
N ILE A 149 -0.39 0.23 2.12
CA ILE A 149 0.57 -0.49 1.28
C ILE A 149 1.55 -1.31 2.15
N GLY A 150 2.14 -0.67 3.15
CA GLY A 150 3.05 -1.34 4.08
C GLY A 150 2.36 -2.45 4.89
N LEU A 151 1.12 -2.21 5.32
CA LEU A 151 0.32 -3.19 6.03
C LEU A 151 0.03 -4.41 5.14
N LEU A 152 -0.37 -4.20 3.88
CA LEU A 152 -0.57 -5.27 2.90
C LEU A 152 0.72 -6.03 2.61
N ALA A 153 1.84 -5.32 2.38
CA ALA A 153 3.13 -5.96 2.17
C ALA A 153 3.54 -6.87 3.34
N SER A 154 3.24 -6.46 4.57
CA SER A 154 3.58 -7.26 5.76
C SER A 154 2.62 -8.41 6.03
N LYS A 155 1.32 -8.26 5.74
CA LYS A 155 0.30 -9.28 6.03
C LYS A 155 0.10 -10.32 4.93
N THR A 156 0.65 -10.09 3.74
CA THR A 156 0.48 -11.00 2.58
C THR A 156 1.68 -11.92 2.34
N VAL A 157 2.56 -12.04 3.31
CA VAL A 157 3.78 -12.84 3.21
C VAL A 157 4.07 -13.57 4.51
N ALA A 158 4.67 -14.76 4.42
CA ALA A 158 5.01 -15.58 5.55
C ALA A 158 6.02 -14.89 6.49
N THR A 159 5.83 -15.12 7.78
CA THR A 159 6.61 -14.50 8.86
C THR A 159 8.13 -14.59 8.68
N PRO A 160 8.73 -15.73 8.26
CA PRO A 160 10.19 -15.87 8.18
C PRO A 160 10.88 -14.94 7.18
N ILE A 161 10.17 -14.51 6.14
CA ILE A 161 10.73 -13.67 5.06
C ILE A 161 10.08 -12.29 4.98
N ARG A 162 9.18 -11.97 5.91
CA ARG A 162 8.38 -10.73 5.91
C ARG A 162 9.22 -9.46 5.81
N GLY A 163 10.29 -9.37 6.60
CA GLY A 163 11.16 -8.19 6.59
C GLY A 163 11.86 -7.98 5.24
N GLN A 164 12.31 -9.06 4.60
CA GLN A 164 12.97 -9.00 3.30
C GLN A 164 11.98 -8.61 2.19
N TYR A 165 10.81 -9.24 2.18
CA TYR A 165 9.74 -8.94 1.24
C TYR A 165 9.31 -7.46 1.33
N TYR A 166 9.01 -6.99 2.54
CA TYR A 166 8.67 -5.60 2.81
C TYR A 166 9.78 -4.64 2.37
N GLY A 167 11.03 -4.96 2.71
CA GLY A 167 12.18 -4.15 2.34
C GLY A 167 12.37 -4.00 0.84
N ILE A 168 12.16 -5.08 0.06
CA ILE A 168 12.23 -5.05 -1.41
C ILE A 168 11.09 -4.19 -1.97
N ALA A 169 9.86 -4.41 -1.50
CA ALA A 169 8.71 -3.64 -1.97
C ALA A 169 8.87 -2.14 -1.68
N ALA A 170 9.29 -1.79 -0.46
CA ALA A 170 9.55 -0.41 -0.07
C ALA A 170 10.71 0.23 -0.85
N ALA A 171 11.79 -0.52 -1.14
CA ALA A 171 12.90 -0.04 -1.95
C ALA A 171 12.45 0.31 -3.38
N ILE A 172 11.60 -0.53 -3.98
CA ILE A 172 11.01 -0.26 -5.30
C ILE A 172 10.11 0.99 -5.23
N GLY A 173 9.33 1.15 -4.15
CA GLY A 173 8.57 2.37 -3.88
C GLY A 173 9.46 3.62 -3.88
N LYS A 174 10.61 3.58 -3.18
CA LYS A 174 11.55 4.72 -3.15
C LYS A 174 12.19 5.04 -4.49
N ILE A 175 12.37 4.05 -5.37
CA ILE A 175 12.74 4.30 -6.77
C ILE A 175 11.62 5.11 -7.47
N GLY A 176 10.35 4.77 -7.22
CA GLY A 176 9.22 5.56 -7.70
C GLY A 176 9.25 7.00 -7.22
N ALA A 177 9.49 7.23 -5.93
CA ALA A 177 9.66 8.57 -5.35
C ALA A 177 10.74 9.38 -6.05
N PHE A 178 11.92 8.77 -6.23
CA PHE A 178 13.05 9.41 -6.92
C PHE A 178 12.70 9.79 -8.37
N ILE A 179 12.12 8.86 -9.12
CA ILE A 179 11.72 9.10 -10.51
C ILE A 179 10.63 10.18 -10.57
N GLY A 180 9.63 10.14 -9.68
CA GLY A 180 8.54 11.12 -9.62
C GLY A 180 9.04 12.54 -9.42
N THR A 181 9.95 12.76 -8.48
CA THR A 181 10.51 14.08 -8.22
C THR A 181 11.30 14.66 -9.42
N TRP A 182 11.84 13.79 -10.26
CA TRP A 182 12.54 14.17 -11.49
C TRP A 182 11.60 14.41 -12.66
N VAL A 183 10.55 13.59 -12.78
CA VAL A 183 9.66 13.58 -13.94
C VAL A 183 8.60 14.67 -13.84
N PHE A 184 8.13 15.04 -12.64
CA PHE A 184 7.11 16.08 -12.49
C PHE A 184 7.50 17.43 -13.11
N PRO A 185 8.69 18.01 -12.86
CA PRO A 185 9.11 19.24 -13.54
C PRO A 185 9.22 19.10 -15.07
N VAL A 186 9.50 17.89 -15.56
CA VAL A 186 9.53 17.61 -17.01
C VAL A 186 8.12 17.59 -17.60
N ILE A 187 7.16 16.94 -16.91
CA ILE A 187 5.74 16.94 -17.30
C ILE A 187 5.22 18.37 -17.37
N GLU A 188 5.44 19.15 -16.32
CA GLU A 188 5.03 20.54 -16.23
C GLU A 188 5.61 21.38 -17.36
N ARG A 189 6.93 21.30 -17.59
CA ARG A 189 7.62 22.06 -18.65
C ARG A 189 7.10 21.73 -20.05
N ASN A 190 6.87 20.44 -20.33
CA ASN A 190 6.36 19.99 -21.62
C ASN A 190 4.89 20.38 -21.85
N ALA A 191 4.14 20.60 -20.78
CA ALA A 191 2.74 21.04 -20.84
C ALA A 191 2.58 22.57 -20.89
N GLY A 192 3.68 23.34 -20.88
CA GLY A 192 3.66 24.80 -21.01
C GLY A 192 4.36 25.55 -19.89
N GLY A 193 4.92 24.87 -18.89
CA GLY A 193 5.67 25.44 -17.77
C GLY A 193 4.81 26.03 -16.65
N THR A 194 5.49 26.53 -15.62
CA THR A 194 4.85 27.11 -14.40
C THR A 194 3.97 28.32 -14.67
N ASP A 195 4.24 29.02 -15.77
CA ASP A 195 3.52 30.25 -16.15
C ASP A 195 2.19 29.98 -16.84
N THR A 196 1.85 28.71 -17.10
CA THR A 196 0.62 28.32 -17.78
C THR A 196 -0.25 27.43 -16.89
N VAL A 197 -1.57 27.59 -17.02
CA VAL A 197 -2.54 26.73 -16.35
C VAL A 197 -2.35 25.26 -16.76
N SER A 198 -2.08 25.02 -18.03
CA SER A 198 -1.85 23.69 -18.58
C SER A 198 -0.64 22.98 -17.95
N GLY A 199 0.46 23.70 -17.81
CA GLY A 199 1.66 23.16 -17.16
C GLY A 199 1.42 22.77 -15.71
N MET A 200 0.75 23.63 -14.96
CA MET A 200 0.45 23.40 -13.55
C MET A 200 -0.60 22.31 -13.31
N GLN A 201 -1.51 22.07 -14.27
CA GLN A 201 -2.52 21.01 -14.22
C GLN A 201 -1.93 19.62 -14.53
N ALA A 202 -0.94 19.55 -15.43
CA ALA A 202 -0.47 18.31 -16.02
C ALA A 202 -0.03 17.26 -14.98
N PRO A 203 0.69 17.58 -13.90
CA PRO A 203 1.04 16.62 -12.85
C PRO A 203 -0.18 15.99 -12.19
N PHE A 204 -1.27 16.75 -11.97
CA PHE A 204 -2.50 16.22 -11.37
C PHE A 204 -3.23 15.25 -12.30
N TRP A 205 -3.26 15.52 -13.62
CA TRP A 205 -3.81 14.59 -14.61
C TRP A 205 -3.06 13.26 -14.61
N VAL A 206 -1.72 13.30 -14.63
CA VAL A 206 -0.86 12.12 -14.66
C VAL A 206 -1.02 11.32 -13.36
N ALA A 207 -0.91 11.97 -12.20
CA ALA A 207 -1.01 11.30 -10.91
C ALA A 207 -2.38 10.66 -10.68
N SER A 208 -3.48 11.34 -11.08
CA SER A 208 -4.83 10.80 -10.97
C SER A 208 -5.03 9.58 -11.86
N SER A 209 -4.48 9.60 -13.07
CA SER A 209 -4.53 8.44 -13.97
C SER A 209 -3.75 7.25 -13.43
N LEU A 210 -2.58 7.49 -12.86
CA LEU A 210 -1.78 6.46 -12.20
C LEU A 210 -2.46 5.93 -10.93
N ALA A 211 -3.14 6.78 -10.16
CA ALA A 211 -3.93 6.36 -9.01
C ALA A 211 -5.07 5.41 -9.41
N ILE A 212 -5.81 5.70 -10.50
CA ILE A 212 -6.81 4.76 -11.05
C ILE A 212 -6.17 3.42 -11.38
N PHE A 213 -5.02 3.44 -12.07
CA PHE A 213 -4.32 2.21 -12.43
C PHE A 213 -3.89 1.42 -11.19
N ALA A 214 -3.35 2.08 -10.16
CA ALA A 214 -3.03 1.46 -8.88
C ALA A 214 -4.27 0.87 -8.19
N GLY A 215 -5.40 1.57 -8.22
CA GLY A 215 -6.68 1.08 -7.70
C GLY A 215 -7.17 -0.18 -8.40
N ILE A 216 -7.04 -0.23 -9.72
CA ILE A 216 -7.37 -1.43 -10.52
C ILE A 216 -6.46 -2.59 -10.13
N LEU A 217 -5.14 -2.37 -10.03
CA LEU A 217 -4.20 -3.41 -9.58
C LEU A 217 -4.55 -3.93 -8.18
N ALA A 218 -4.88 -3.03 -7.25
CA ALA A 218 -5.25 -3.40 -5.89
C ALA A 218 -6.56 -4.21 -5.86
N LEU A 219 -7.55 -3.79 -6.64
CA LEU A 219 -8.86 -4.42 -6.69
C LEU A 219 -8.82 -5.85 -7.23
N PHE A 220 -8.03 -6.09 -8.27
CA PHE A 220 -8.05 -7.38 -8.97
C PHE A 220 -6.95 -8.34 -8.53
N PHE A 221 -5.80 -7.84 -8.08
CA PHE A 221 -4.62 -8.67 -7.88
C PHE A 221 -4.14 -8.79 -6.43
N LEU A 222 -4.57 -7.91 -5.51
CA LEU A 222 -4.23 -8.08 -4.11
C LEU A 222 -5.23 -9.03 -3.42
N PRO A 223 -4.74 -9.95 -2.58
CA PRO A 223 -5.62 -10.82 -1.80
C PRO A 223 -6.35 -10.01 -0.71
N PRO A 224 -7.56 -10.43 -0.31
CA PRO A 224 -8.19 -9.88 0.89
C PRO A 224 -7.34 -10.27 2.11
N VAL A 225 -7.23 -9.33 3.05
CA VAL A 225 -6.44 -9.51 4.27
C VAL A 225 -7.33 -9.27 5.46
N ASP A 226 -7.53 -10.31 6.26
CA ASP A 226 -8.23 -10.27 7.55
C ASP A 226 -7.24 -10.44 8.73
N GLN A 227 -7.77 -10.63 9.93
CA GLN A 227 -6.96 -10.76 11.14
C GLN A 227 -6.10 -12.03 11.14
N ASP A 228 -6.60 -13.13 10.56
CA ASP A 228 -5.94 -14.44 10.54
C ASP A 228 -5.09 -14.67 9.28
N ALA A 229 -5.06 -13.69 8.36
CA ALA A 229 -4.37 -13.82 7.08
C ALA A 229 -2.89 -14.20 7.22
N MET A 230 -2.20 -13.67 8.22
CA MET A 230 -0.79 -13.99 8.47
C MET A 230 -0.58 -15.44 8.86
N GLN A 231 -1.45 -15.97 9.72
CA GLN A 231 -1.35 -17.34 10.19
C GLN A 231 -1.64 -18.33 9.06
N ARG A 232 -2.71 -18.05 8.28
CA ARG A 232 -3.01 -18.85 7.09
C ARG A 232 -1.88 -18.82 6.06
N GLU A 233 -1.26 -17.68 5.86
CA GLU A 233 -0.14 -17.53 4.92
C GLU A 233 1.10 -18.29 5.40
N ASP A 234 1.38 -18.29 6.71
CA ASP A 234 2.46 -19.05 7.30
C ASP A 234 2.27 -20.55 7.07
N VAL A 235 1.06 -21.07 7.29
CA VAL A 235 0.73 -22.48 7.05
C VAL A 235 0.84 -22.84 5.56
N ALA A 236 0.25 -22.04 4.68
CA ALA A 236 0.27 -22.30 3.24
C ALA A 236 1.69 -22.27 2.67
N PHE A 237 2.55 -21.36 3.16
CA PHE A 237 3.93 -21.28 2.74
C PHE A 237 4.76 -22.49 3.21
N LEU A 238 4.57 -22.94 4.46
CA LEU A 238 5.26 -24.12 4.97
C LEU A 238 4.85 -25.39 4.21
N GLN A 239 3.56 -25.54 3.89
CA GLN A 239 3.10 -26.64 3.07
C GLN A 239 3.73 -26.59 1.67
N TYR A 240 3.75 -25.43 1.03
CA TYR A 240 4.43 -25.26 -0.25
C TYR A 240 5.91 -25.64 -0.21
N LEU A 241 6.62 -25.29 0.86
CA LEU A 241 8.03 -25.69 1.04
C LEU A 241 8.19 -27.21 1.16
N ALA A 242 7.33 -27.85 1.96
CA ALA A 242 7.31 -29.31 2.12
C ALA A 242 7.01 -30.03 0.80
N ASP A 243 6.02 -29.57 0.04
CA ASP A 243 5.63 -30.11 -1.26
C ASP A 243 6.75 -30.00 -2.31
N ASN A 244 7.63 -29.02 -2.16
CA ASN A 244 8.82 -28.84 -3.01
C ASN A 244 10.10 -29.48 -2.43
N GLY A 245 9.96 -30.37 -1.44
CA GLY A 245 11.06 -31.18 -0.90
C GLY A 245 11.98 -30.43 0.08
N PHE A 246 11.56 -29.28 0.61
CA PHE A 246 12.34 -28.57 1.63
C PHE A 246 12.04 -29.14 3.03
N ASP A 247 13.09 -29.41 3.82
CA ASP A 247 12.94 -29.89 5.19
C ASP A 247 12.45 -28.78 6.12
N ILE A 248 11.16 -28.81 6.46
CA ILE A 248 10.52 -27.84 7.35
C ILE A 248 10.75 -28.12 8.85
N SER A 249 11.34 -29.26 9.22
CA SER A 249 11.56 -29.63 10.63
C SER A 249 12.52 -28.69 11.35
N GLN A 250 13.38 -28.01 10.60
CA GLN A 250 14.38 -27.05 11.11
C GLN A 250 13.88 -25.59 11.11
N ILE A 251 12.64 -25.34 10.66
CA ILE A 251 12.05 -24.02 10.70
C ILE A 251 11.44 -23.78 12.09
N GLY A 252 11.83 -22.70 12.76
CA GLY A 252 11.39 -22.39 14.12
C GLY A 252 12.13 -23.19 15.19
N ASP A 253 11.46 -23.48 16.29
CA ASP A 253 12.07 -24.14 17.47
C ASP A 253 12.02 -25.70 17.39
N GLY A 254 11.78 -26.28 16.22
CA GLY A 254 11.74 -27.73 16.02
C GLY A 254 10.44 -28.43 16.48
N SER A 255 9.63 -27.79 17.30
CA SER A 255 8.32 -28.33 17.77
C SER A 255 7.19 -28.21 16.74
N LEU A 256 7.44 -27.50 15.64
CA LEU A 256 6.47 -27.26 14.57
C LEU A 256 6.08 -28.51 13.77
N GLY A 257 7.00 -29.44 13.63
CA GLY A 257 6.78 -30.65 12.84
C GLY A 257 5.67 -31.56 13.40
N GLU A 258 5.45 -31.56 14.69
CA GLU A 258 4.39 -32.34 15.33
C GLU A 258 3.06 -31.59 15.42
N SER A 259 3.10 -30.30 15.75
CA SER A 259 1.88 -29.47 15.85
C SER A 259 1.24 -29.21 14.49
N MET A 260 2.03 -29.01 13.43
CA MET A 260 1.50 -28.78 12.08
C MET A 260 1.01 -30.05 11.38
N LYS A 261 1.53 -31.22 11.73
CA LYS A 261 0.89 -32.48 11.29
C LYS A 261 -0.53 -32.60 11.82
N GLY A 262 -0.81 -32.14 13.04
CA GLY A 262 -2.17 -32.08 13.59
C GLY A 262 -3.06 -31.08 12.90
N VAL A 263 -2.59 -29.83 12.71
CA VAL A 263 -3.39 -28.74 12.09
C VAL A 263 -3.62 -28.97 10.59
N ALA A 264 -2.62 -29.48 9.88
CA ALA A 264 -2.75 -29.78 8.46
C ALA A 264 -3.72 -30.97 8.22
N VAL A 265 -3.72 -31.95 9.10
CA VAL A 265 -4.67 -33.08 9.03
C VAL A 265 -6.08 -32.59 9.35
N GLU A 266 -6.27 -31.78 10.37
CA GLU A 266 -7.58 -31.24 10.76
C GLU A 266 -8.18 -30.31 9.69
N GLN A 267 -7.37 -29.45 9.05
CA GLN A 267 -7.85 -28.63 7.93
C GLN A 267 -8.11 -29.45 6.66
N TYR A 268 -7.36 -30.50 6.42
CA TYR A 268 -7.62 -31.39 5.28
C TYR A 268 -8.91 -32.20 5.47
N GLU A 269 -9.23 -32.61 6.69
CA GLU A 269 -10.47 -33.27 7.01
C GLU A 269 -11.68 -32.35 6.86
N VAL A 270 -11.59 -31.12 7.35
CA VAL A 270 -12.67 -30.10 7.21
C VAL A 270 -12.95 -29.76 5.74
N VAL A 271 -11.91 -29.53 4.93
CA VAL A 271 -12.06 -29.21 3.51
C VAL A 271 -12.56 -30.41 2.67
N THR A 272 -12.22 -31.64 3.10
CA THR A 272 -12.75 -32.86 2.43
C THR A 272 -14.17 -33.14 2.85
N GLU A 273 -14.58 -32.81 4.06
CA GLU A 273 -15.97 -32.95 4.50
C GLU A 273 -16.89 -31.90 3.85
N GLU A 274 -16.48 -30.63 3.75
CA GLU A 274 -17.21 -29.61 2.99
C GLU A 274 -17.41 -30.01 1.52
N LYS A 275 -16.36 -30.49 0.84
CA LYS A 275 -16.48 -30.95 -0.55
C LYS A 275 -17.35 -32.20 -0.72
N ARG A 276 -17.48 -33.01 0.31
CA ARG A 276 -18.36 -34.18 0.31
C ARG A 276 -19.82 -33.79 0.53
N SER A 277 -20.10 -32.83 1.39
CA SER A 277 -21.46 -32.31 1.61
C SER A 277 -21.99 -31.60 0.35
N ASP A 278 -21.15 -30.83 -0.36
CA ASP A 278 -21.56 -30.17 -1.60
C ASP A 278 -21.78 -31.15 -2.78
N SER A 279 -21.17 -32.34 -2.74
CA SER A 279 -21.40 -33.39 -3.76
C SER A 279 -22.59 -34.25 -3.53
N ASP A 280 -23.11 -34.29 -2.29
CA ASP A 280 -24.29 -35.08 -1.93
C ASP A 280 -25.62 -34.26 -2.02
N GLU A 281 -25.53 -32.93 -2.23
CA GLU A 281 -26.67 -32.03 -2.49
C GLU A 281 -26.89 -31.70 -3.99
N SER A 282 -26.09 -32.23 -4.90
CA SER A 282 -26.22 -32.05 -6.35
C SER A 282 -26.66 -33.33 -7.03
#